data_a2836af5d04c862bcb9839a59893c998
#
_entry.id   a2836af5d04c862bcb9839a59893c998
#
_cell.length_a   1.000
_cell.length_b   1.000
_cell.length_c   1.000
_cell.angle_alpha   90.00
_cell.angle_beta   90.00
_cell.angle_gamma   90.00
#
_symmetry.space_group_name_H-M   'P 1'
#
loop_
_entity.id
_entity.type
_entity.pdbx_description
1 polymer ?
#
loop_
_entity_poly.entity_id
_entity_poly.type
_entity_poly.pdbx_seq_one_letter_code
_entity_poly.pdbx_strand_id
1 'polypeptide(L)'
;MFCAVCIVLVFAVSSSSSSVPDPFDRVLSIGDVDDSVSILKHLLCRALNSGTKRCDVEKVDDEFTEETKRDLSRFQKEHGLTPDGELNDDSANLLLSLYGEDDYVDDGQIGSYLFKILIPVHRNRSVETNGTFLDSDNNVMFRFPVRAKGHESWNGKGITAPWPDYNSTGDGLNQFTHEGMTVTGLTEIDLNTKEGNSTLYGPYPVTRFVKGLKGNAAFLVPNIRNGILIHTGMWPNWVPGSQMPNSAGCVHTYPSYVKKIWQTAISLGVAVRNNTNGKLPYPYKPQGVVSVYTVNELGY
;
A
#
# COMPACT_ATOMS: atom_id res chain seq x y z
N MET A 1 33.02 54.37 -33.78
CA MET A 1 32.17 54.49 -32.57
C MET A 1 31.34 53.26 -32.49
N PHE A 2 31.84 52.17 -31.82
CA PHE A 2 31.15 50.91 -31.70
C PHE A 2 30.53 50.87 -30.33
N CYS A 3 29.21 50.74 -30.33
CA CYS A 3 28.42 50.59 -29.11
C CYS A 3 28.36 49.10 -28.74
N ALA A 4 29.00 48.72 -27.65
CA ALA A 4 28.93 47.38 -27.10
C ALA A 4 27.61 47.21 -26.35
N VAL A 5 26.74 46.32 -26.84
CA VAL A 5 25.52 45.90 -26.15
C VAL A 5 25.90 44.81 -25.15
N CYS A 6 25.88 45.14 -23.86
CA CYS A 6 25.99 44.16 -22.79
C CYS A 6 24.66 43.37 -22.68
N ILE A 7 24.66 42.10 -23.09
CA ILE A 7 23.56 41.17 -22.81
C ILE A 7 23.76 40.59 -21.41
N VAL A 8 22.97 41.04 -20.47
CA VAL A 8 22.88 40.42 -19.14
C VAL A 8 21.98 39.17 -19.26
N LEU A 9 22.61 38.01 -19.27
CA LEU A 9 21.89 36.73 -19.12
C LEU A 9 21.44 36.57 -17.67
N VAL A 10 20.18 36.85 -17.43
CA VAL A 10 19.53 36.50 -16.15
C VAL A 10 19.23 35.00 -16.21
N PHE A 11 20.03 34.20 -15.53
CA PHE A 11 19.68 32.81 -15.24
C PHE A 11 18.52 32.82 -14.23
N ALA A 12 17.30 32.54 -14.69
CA ALA A 12 16.24 32.20 -13.80
C ALA A 12 16.60 30.84 -13.16
N VAL A 13 17.04 30.88 -11.92
CA VAL A 13 17.09 29.68 -11.07
C VAL A 13 15.62 29.31 -10.81
N SER A 14 15.12 28.36 -11.56
CA SER A 14 13.87 27.69 -11.19
C SER A 14 14.15 26.98 -9.86
N SER A 15 13.69 27.56 -8.76
CA SER A 15 13.53 26.83 -7.52
C SER A 15 12.50 25.73 -7.80
N SER A 16 12.96 24.50 -8.06
CA SER A 16 12.12 23.33 -7.87
C SER A 16 11.73 23.36 -6.39
N SER A 17 10.48 23.63 -6.10
CA SER A 17 9.95 23.36 -4.78
C SER A 17 10.08 21.84 -4.61
N SER A 18 11.11 21.40 -3.89
CA SER A 18 11.22 20.02 -3.45
C SER A 18 10.00 19.76 -2.57
N SER A 19 9.12 18.90 -3.00
CA SER A 19 7.99 18.46 -2.19
C SER A 19 8.41 17.21 -1.44
N VAL A 20 8.20 17.19 -0.13
CA VAL A 20 8.41 16.00 0.68
C VAL A 20 7.59 14.87 0.08
N PRO A 21 8.16 13.64 -0.12
CA PRO A 21 7.46 12.56 -0.79
C PRO A 21 6.29 12.03 0.05
N ASP A 22 5.23 11.58 -0.63
CA ASP A 22 4.16 10.84 0.01
C ASP A 22 4.72 9.65 0.84
N PRO A 23 4.21 9.39 2.04
CA PRO A 23 3.03 9.96 2.70
C PRO A 23 3.29 11.25 3.49
N PHE A 24 4.44 11.83 3.37
CA PHE A 24 4.84 13.05 4.06
C PHE A 24 4.63 14.23 3.10
N ASP A 25 3.53 14.94 3.21
CA ASP A 25 3.18 16.06 2.32
C ASP A 25 3.81 17.40 2.73
N ARG A 26 4.56 17.40 3.83
CA ARG A 26 5.23 18.58 4.41
C ARG A 26 6.40 18.20 5.31
N VAL A 27 7.23 19.17 5.65
CA VAL A 27 8.23 19.01 6.70
C VAL A 27 7.53 18.76 8.04
N LEU A 28 7.96 17.73 8.76
CA LEU A 28 7.45 17.40 10.10
C LEU A 28 8.45 17.85 11.17
N SER A 29 7.91 18.42 12.25
CA SER A 29 8.66 18.94 13.38
C SER A 29 7.91 18.82 14.70
N ILE A 30 8.55 19.20 15.81
CA ILE A 30 7.95 19.12 17.15
C ILE A 30 6.59 19.81 17.19
N GLY A 31 5.61 19.10 17.76
CA GLY A 31 4.25 19.55 17.95
C GLY A 31 3.29 19.17 16.82
N ASP A 32 3.79 18.59 15.73
CA ASP A 32 2.93 18.01 14.69
C ASP A 32 2.20 16.78 15.24
N VAL A 33 0.92 16.64 14.86
CA VAL A 33 0.06 15.52 15.27
C VAL A 33 -0.76 15.05 14.09
N ASP A 34 -0.35 13.96 13.46
CA ASP A 34 -1.07 13.30 12.36
C ASP A 34 -0.51 11.91 12.04
N ASP A 35 -1.17 11.19 11.10
CA ASP A 35 -0.77 9.84 10.68
C ASP A 35 0.65 9.80 10.08
N SER A 36 1.13 10.89 9.47
CA SER A 36 2.50 10.96 8.91
C SER A 36 3.54 10.85 10.02
N VAL A 37 3.27 11.39 11.21
CA VAL A 37 4.15 11.24 12.37
C VAL A 37 4.21 9.79 12.84
N SER A 38 3.07 9.10 12.87
CA SER A 38 3.05 7.66 13.19
C SER A 38 3.88 6.85 12.18
N ILE A 39 3.78 7.17 10.89
CA ILE A 39 4.57 6.55 9.83
C ILE A 39 6.07 6.83 10.03
N LEU A 40 6.44 8.09 10.29
CA LEU A 40 7.81 8.47 10.59
C LEU A 40 8.38 7.65 11.76
N LYS A 41 7.67 7.59 12.88
CA LYS A 41 8.09 6.82 14.05
C LYS A 41 8.25 5.33 13.76
N HIS A 42 7.35 4.75 12.97
CA HIS A 42 7.45 3.36 12.55
C HIS A 42 8.72 3.11 11.71
N LEU A 43 9.02 3.97 10.73
CA LEU A 43 10.21 3.88 9.90
C LEU A 43 11.49 4.12 10.72
N LEU A 44 11.49 5.10 11.63
CA LEU A 44 12.61 5.34 12.56
C LEU A 44 12.86 4.15 13.49
N CYS A 45 11.80 3.52 13.99
CA CYS A 45 11.94 2.29 14.79
C CYS A 45 12.69 1.22 14.00
N ARG A 46 12.36 0.99 12.74
CA ARG A 46 13.07 0.05 11.87
C ARG A 46 14.52 0.46 11.62
N ALA A 47 14.75 1.75 11.37
CA ALA A 47 16.08 2.29 11.10
C ALA A 47 17.03 2.11 12.30
N LEU A 48 16.55 2.41 13.49
CA LEU A 48 17.37 2.45 14.70
C LEU A 48 17.46 1.11 15.45
N ASN A 49 16.55 0.18 15.15
CA ASN A 49 16.48 -1.13 15.79
C ASN A 49 16.57 -2.27 14.76
N SER A 50 17.41 -2.11 13.74
CA SER A 50 17.55 -3.02 12.60
C SER A 50 17.49 -4.49 13.00
N GLY A 51 16.54 -5.22 12.40
CA GLY A 51 16.34 -6.66 12.58
C GLY A 51 15.33 -7.05 13.68
N THR A 52 14.67 -6.13 14.35
CA THR A 52 13.67 -6.47 15.36
C THR A 52 12.24 -6.34 14.81
N LYS A 53 11.48 -7.43 14.84
CA LYS A 53 10.01 -7.47 14.65
C LYS A 53 9.25 -6.58 15.65
N ARG A 54 9.97 -5.87 16.49
CA ARG A 54 9.44 -5.02 17.57
C ARG A 54 8.76 -3.75 17.04
N CYS A 55 9.03 -3.40 15.80
CA CYS A 55 8.47 -2.21 15.15
C CYS A 55 7.17 -2.51 14.39
N ASP A 56 6.83 -3.78 14.17
CA ASP A 56 5.57 -4.20 13.55
C ASP A 56 4.47 -4.22 14.62
N VAL A 57 4.11 -3.04 15.13
CA VAL A 57 3.09 -2.86 16.16
C VAL A 57 1.83 -2.23 15.58
N GLU A 58 0.69 -2.58 16.16
CA GLU A 58 -0.62 -2.12 15.67
C GLU A 58 -0.83 -0.61 15.81
N LYS A 59 -0.13 0.06 16.70
CA LYS A 59 -0.30 1.50 16.94
C LYS A 59 0.99 2.14 17.44
N VAL A 60 1.43 3.15 16.73
CA VAL A 60 2.41 4.13 17.16
C VAL A 60 1.63 5.44 17.40
N ASP A 61 1.96 6.20 18.44
CA ASP A 61 1.32 7.50 18.66
C ASP A 61 1.68 8.47 17.51
N ASP A 62 0.84 9.47 17.30
CA ASP A 62 0.86 10.40 16.19
C ASP A 62 1.43 11.79 16.54
N GLU A 63 2.05 11.96 17.72
CA GLU A 63 2.64 13.21 18.16
C GLU A 63 4.15 13.24 17.91
N PHE A 64 4.64 14.29 17.21
CA PHE A 64 6.07 14.54 17.03
C PHE A 64 6.67 15.17 18.28
N THR A 65 7.33 14.36 19.09
CA THR A 65 7.91 14.74 20.38
C THR A 65 9.41 15.06 20.28
N GLU A 66 9.99 15.54 21.37
CA GLU A 66 11.46 15.70 21.52
C GLU A 66 12.20 14.35 21.35
N GLU A 67 11.58 13.21 21.67
CA GLU A 67 12.14 11.90 21.42
C GLU A 67 12.20 11.61 19.91
N THR A 68 11.09 11.86 19.19
CA THR A 68 11.03 11.73 17.74
C THR A 68 12.10 12.58 17.05
N LYS A 69 12.28 13.83 17.50
CA LYS A 69 13.34 14.71 17.01
C LYS A 69 14.74 14.13 17.22
N ARG A 70 15.02 13.60 18.42
CA ARG A 70 16.34 12.99 18.71
C ARG A 70 16.59 11.76 17.84
N ASP A 71 15.59 10.93 17.65
CA ASP A 71 15.68 9.71 16.84
C ASP A 71 15.89 10.05 15.36
N LEU A 72 15.17 11.05 14.84
CA LEU A 72 15.36 11.52 13.48
C LEU A 72 16.75 12.15 13.28
N SER A 73 17.19 12.99 14.22
CA SER A 73 18.55 13.58 14.18
C SER A 73 19.65 12.52 14.24
N ARG A 74 19.45 11.45 15.02
CA ARG A 74 20.35 10.31 15.05
C ARG A 74 20.39 9.59 13.71
N PHE A 75 19.23 9.28 13.12
CA PHE A 75 19.13 8.68 11.78
C PHE A 75 19.84 9.55 10.73
N GLN A 76 19.56 10.85 10.71
CA GLN A 76 20.20 11.80 9.79
C GLN A 76 21.71 11.78 9.91
N LYS A 77 22.23 11.81 11.14
CA LYS A 77 23.67 11.77 11.42
C LYS A 77 24.31 10.45 10.95
N GLU A 78 23.66 9.32 11.23
CA GLU A 78 24.15 8.00 10.85
C GLU A 78 24.22 7.82 9.33
N HIS A 79 23.39 8.56 8.59
CA HIS A 79 23.34 8.54 7.13
C HIS A 79 23.99 9.76 6.43
N GLY A 80 24.70 10.61 7.17
CA GLY A 80 25.45 11.75 6.59
C GLY A 80 24.56 12.91 6.14
N LEU A 81 23.30 12.96 6.62
CA LEU A 81 22.40 14.10 6.42
C LEU A 81 22.62 15.18 7.49
N THR A 82 22.06 16.38 7.29
CA THR A 82 22.06 17.44 8.30
C THR A 82 21.21 16.98 9.51
N PRO A 83 21.79 16.86 10.72
CA PRO A 83 21.09 16.30 11.87
C PRO A 83 20.26 17.36 12.62
N ASP A 84 19.32 18.02 11.92
CA ASP A 84 18.43 19.05 12.47
C ASP A 84 17.22 18.47 13.22
N GLY A 85 16.90 17.19 12.97
CA GLY A 85 15.76 16.53 13.56
C GLY A 85 14.43 17.00 13.00
N GLU A 86 14.42 17.57 11.79
CA GLU A 86 13.23 17.89 11.00
C GLU A 86 13.13 16.92 9.82
N LEU A 87 11.93 16.40 9.54
CA LEU A 87 11.72 15.51 8.40
C LEU A 87 11.62 16.33 7.11
N ASN A 88 12.74 16.50 6.44
CA ASN A 88 12.82 17.12 5.12
C ASN A 88 12.83 16.06 4.00
N ASP A 89 12.83 16.51 2.73
CA ASP A 89 12.83 15.67 1.53
C ASP A 89 13.90 14.58 1.56
N ASP A 90 15.13 14.94 1.89
CA ASP A 90 16.27 14.01 1.86
C ASP A 90 16.08 12.89 2.89
N SER A 91 15.67 13.27 4.10
CA SER A 91 15.41 12.32 5.20
C SER A 91 14.22 11.41 4.89
N ALA A 92 13.14 11.98 4.34
CA ALA A 92 11.94 11.23 3.99
C ALA A 92 12.21 10.22 2.87
N ASN A 93 12.86 10.66 1.78
CA ASN A 93 13.23 9.78 0.67
C ASN A 93 14.14 8.65 1.13
N LEU A 94 15.12 8.95 1.96
CA LEU A 94 16.05 7.94 2.45
C LEU A 94 15.38 6.94 3.38
N LEU A 95 14.53 7.39 4.31
CA LEU A 95 13.74 6.50 5.18
C LEU A 95 12.85 5.56 4.39
N LEU A 96 12.10 6.09 3.42
CA LEU A 96 11.22 5.28 2.58
C LEU A 96 11.99 4.29 1.72
N SER A 97 13.13 4.69 1.14
CA SER A 97 13.94 3.82 0.29
C SER A 97 14.59 2.67 1.04
N LEU A 98 15.03 2.89 2.28
CA LEU A 98 15.72 1.89 3.08
C LEU A 98 14.79 1.02 3.93
N TYR A 99 13.67 1.58 4.40
CA TYR A 99 12.82 0.94 5.42
C TYR A 99 11.34 0.86 5.03
N GLY A 100 10.96 1.31 3.85
CA GLY A 100 9.58 1.25 3.36
C GLY A 100 9.13 -0.17 3.01
N GLU A 101 10.04 -1.04 2.61
CA GLU A 101 9.76 -2.47 2.40
C GLU A 101 10.00 -3.25 3.70
N ASP A 102 9.20 -4.31 3.92
CA ASP A 102 9.20 -5.07 5.17
C ASP A 102 9.92 -6.42 5.08
N ASP A 103 10.40 -6.79 3.89
CA ASP A 103 11.00 -8.09 3.58
C ASP A 103 10.14 -9.28 4.07
N TYR A 104 8.82 -9.08 4.15
CA TYR A 104 7.90 -10.10 4.61
C TYR A 104 7.91 -11.31 3.67
N VAL A 105 8.05 -12.48 4.28
CA VAL A 105 7.97 -13.78 3.59
C VAL A 105 6.83 -14.58 4.21
N ASP A 106 6.02 -15.20 3.37
CA ASP A 106 4.95 -16.08 3.81
C ASP A 106 5.51 -17.35 4.46
N ASP A 107 5.01 -17.68 5.63
CA ASP A 107 5.47 -18.86 6.40
C ASP A 107 4.67 -20.14 6.07
N GLY A 108 3.77 -20.10 5.12
CA GLY A 108 2.92 -21.21 4.73
C GLY A 108 1.78 -21.55 5.70
N GLN A 109 1.67 -20.86 6.85
CA GLN A 109 0.66 -21.17 7.85
C GLN A 109 -0.70 -20.55 7.48
N ILE A 110 -1.77 -21.31 7.73
CA ILE A 110 -3.17 -20.82 7.59
C ILE A 110 -3.80 -20.60 8.97
N GLY A 111 -3.34 -21.34 9.98
CA GLY A 111 -3.91 -21.26 11.32
C GLY A 111 -5.35 -21.81 11.38
N SER A 112 -6.24 -21.09 12.02
CA SER A 112 -7.65 -21.49 12.18
C SER A 112 -8.59 -20.92 11.11
N TYR A 113 -8.04 -20.36 10.03
CA TYR A 113 -8.83 -19.77 8.95
C TYR A 113 -9.29 -20.83 7.94
N LEU A 114 -10.42 -20.56 7.28
CA LEU A 114 -11.02 -21.48 6.30
C LEU A 114 -10.32 -21.45 4.94
N PHE A 115 -9.62 -20.35 4.63
CA PHE A 115 -8.91 -20.19 3.36
C PHE A 115 -7.77 -19.19 3.49
N LYS A 116 -6.85 -19.28 2.55
CA LYS A 116 -5.74 -18.33 2.39
C LYS A 116 -5.59 -17.90 0.94
N ILE A 117 -5.25 -16.65 0.74
CA ILE A 117 -4.91 -16.11 -0.58
C ILE A 117 -3.45 -15.67 -0.56
N LEU A 118 -2.64 -16.18 -1.47
CA LEU A 118 -1.27 -15.73 -1.70
C LEU A 118 -1.25 -14.73 -2.84
N ILE A 119 -0.64 -13.57 -2.63
CA ILE A 119 -0.50 -12.52 -3.64
C ILE A 119 0.97 -12.12 -3.71
N PRO A 120 1.74 -12.78 -4.60
CA PRO A 120 3.07 -12.30 -4.93
C PRO A 120 2.96 -10.97 -5.67
N VAL A 121 3.75 -9.98 -5.29
CA VAL A 121 3.80 -8.68 -5.97
C VAL A 121 5.22 -8.42 -6.44
N HIS A 122 5.39 -8.03 -7.69
CA HIS A 122 6.68 -7.64 -8.21
C HIS A 122 7.06 -6.26 -7.66
N ARG A 123 8.37 -5.98 -7.46
CA ARG A 123 8.83 -4.64 -7.03
C ARG A 123 8.33 -3.55 -7.98
N ASN A 124 8.37 -3.81 -9.29
CA ASN A 124 7.63 -3.01 -10.25
C ASN A 124 6.14 -3.42 -10.21
N ARG A 125 5.35 -2.70 -9.44
CA ARG A 125 3.91 -2.94 -9.26
C ARG A 125 3.08 -2.84 -10.53
N SER A 126 3.66 -2.36 -11.65
CA SER A 126 3.01 -2.37 -12.97
C SER A 126 2.92 -3.77 -13.56
N VAL A 127 3.71 -4.72 -13.07
CA VAL A 127 3.71 -6.11 -13.52
C VAL A 127 2.57 -6.86 -12.85
N GLU A 128 1.67 -7.45 -13.65
CA GLU A 128 0.65 -8.37 -13.15
C GLU A 128 1.29 -9.69 -12.72
N THR A 129 0.81 -10.24 -11.62
CA THR A 129 1.30 -11.51 -11.07
C THR A 129 0.16 -12.53 -10.96
N ASN A 130 0.45 -13.72 -10.45
CA ASN A 130 -0.56 -14.76 -10.24
C ASN A 130 -0.78 -15.00 -8.74
N GLY A 131 -1.93 -14.59 -8.24
CA GLY A 131 -2.42 -14.98 -6.92
C GLY A 131 -2.80 -16.46 -6.86
N THR A 132 -2.79 -17.03 -5.67
CA THR A 132 -3.17 -18.43 -5.42
C THR A 132 -4.20 -18.48 -4.30
N PHE A 133 -5.32 -19.17 -4.55
CA PHE A 133 -6.32 -19.47 -3.54
C PHE A 133 -6.05 -20.86 -2.95
N LEU A 134 -5.96 -20.96 -1.63
CA LEU A 134 -5.71 -22.17 -0.85
C LEU A 134 -6.91 -22.46 0.07
N ASP A 135 -7.21 -23.74 0.28
CA ASP A 135 -8.10 -24.18 1.37
C ASP A 135 -7.37 -24.23 2.73
N SER A 136 -8.07 -24.64 3.80
CA SER A 136 -7.51 -24.74 5.15
C SER A 136 -6.37 -25.74 5.29
N ASP A 137 -6.24 -26.68 4.37
CA ASP A 137 -5.21 -27.73 4.36
C ASP A 137 -4.00 -27.35 3.47
N ASN A 138 -3.91 -26.10 3.00
CA ASN A 138 -2.91 -25.60 2.05
C ASN A 138 -3.01 -26.22 0.64
N ASN A 139 -4.11 -26.85 0.28
CA ASN A 139 -4.29 -27.32 -1.09
C ASN A 139 -4.57 -26.15 -2.03
N VAL A 140 -3.87 -26.13 -3.16
CA VAL A 140 -4.10 -25.13 -4.22
C VAL A 140 -5.44 -25.41 -4.90
N MET A 141 -6.42 -24.54 -4.69
CA MET A 141 -7.72 -24.62 -5.36
C MET A 141 -7.66 -24.07 -6.79
N PHE A 142 -7.00 -22.93 -6.97
CA PHE A 142 -6.72 -22.32 -8.28
C PHE A 142 -5.75 -21.15 -8.18
N ARG A 143 -5.25 -20.71 -9.35
CA ARG A 143 -4.47 -19.48 -9.50
C ARG A 143 -5.24 -18.47 -10.34
N PHE A 144 -4.92 -17.18 -10.18
CA PHE A 144 -5.62 -16.09 -10.86
C PHE A 144 -4.72 -14.86 -11.02
N PRO A 145 -4.83 -14.13 -12.14
CA PRO A 145 -4.08 -12.90 -12.35
C PRO A 145 -4.47 -11.84 -11.33
N VAL A 146 -3.49 -11.09 -10.86
CA VAL A 146 -3.70 -9.99 -9.92
C VAL A 146 -2.89 -8.77 -10.31
N ARG A 147 -3.43 -7.59 -10.00
CA ARG A 147 -2.74 -6.31 -10.08
C ARG A 147 -2.87 -5.57 -8.76
N ALA A 148 -1.74 -5.13 -8.23
CA ALA A 148 -1.61 -4.54 -6.90
C ALA A 148 -0.90 -3.17 -6.94
N LYS A 149 -1.09 -2.42 -8.03
CA LYS A 149 -0.49 -1.08 -8.21
C LYS A 149 -1.47 0.00 -7.77
N GLY A 150 -0.98 0.96 -6.96
CA GLY A 150 -1.70 2.15 -6.57
C GLY A 150 -1.93 3.14 -7.72
N HIS A 151 -2.79 4.13 -7.47
CA HIS A 151 -2.92 5.32 -8.29
C HIS A 151 -1.88 6.36 -7.88
N GLU A 152 -1.67 7.35 -8.73
CA GLU A 152 -1.12 8.63 -8.26
C GLU A 152 -2.08 9.25 -7.26
N SER A 153 -1.52 9.96 -6.26
CA SER A 153 -2.27 10.50 -5.15
C SER A 153 -3.50 11.30 -5.60
N TRP A 154 -4.59 11.09 -4.91
CA TRP A 154 -5.79 11.87 -5.04
C TRP A 154 -5.52 13.30 -4.52
N ASN A 155 -5.41 14.25 -5.42
CA ASN A 155 -5.19 15.66 -5.06
C ASN A 155 -6.49 16.45 -4.80
N GLY A 156 -7.58 15.79 -4.42
CA GLY A 156 -8.90 16.38 -4.22
C GLY A 156 -9.66 16.72 -5.51
N LYS A 157 -9.11 16.45 -6.68
CA LYS A 157 -9.68 16.72 -7.99
C LYS A 157 -10.19 15.49 -8.74
N GLY A 158 -10.15 14.33 -8.08
CA GLY A 158 -10.50 13.06 -8.69
C GLY A 158 -9.28 12.31 -9.23
N ILE A 159 -9.48 11.07 -9.62
CA ILE A 159 -8.46 10.24 -10.26
C ILE A 159 -8.05 10.94 -11.56
N THR A 160 -6.86 11.49 -11.60
CA THR A 160 -6.38 12.29 -12.72
C THR A 160 -5.78 11.45 -13.85
N ALA A 161 -5.41 10.20 -13.55
CA ALA A 161 -4.86 9.29 -14.53
C ALA A 161 -6.00 8.61 -15.31
N PRO A 162 -6.21 8.95 -16.58
CA PRO A 162 -7.19 8.25 -17.41
C PRO A 162 -6.76 6.80 -17.59
N TRP A 163 -7.71 5.89 -17.57
CA TRP A 163 -7.48 4.52 -17.99
C TRP A 163 -7.23 4.45 -19.51
N PRO A 164 -6.26 3.68 -20.01
CA PRO A 164 -5.23 2.95 -19.26
C PRO A 164 -3.98 3.82 -19.08
N ASP A 165 -3.73 4.34 -17.91
CA ASP A 165 -2.44 4.97 -17.62
C ASP A 165 -1.44 3.94 -17.11
N TYR A 166 -0.76 3.28 -18.04
CA TYR A 166 0.34 2.35 -17.74
C TYR A 166 1.65 3.05 -17.42
N ASN A 167 1.72 4.34 -17.71
CA ASN A 167 2.94 5.14 -17.65
C ASN A 167 2.95 6.07 -16.46
N SER A 168 1.88 6.10 -15.66
CA SER A 168 2.04 6.75 -14.38
C SER A 168 3.17 6.01 -13.67
N THR A 169 4.30 6.63 -13.59
CA THR A 169 5.51 6.06 -13.02
C THR A 169 5.25 5.71 -11.57
N GLY A 170 4.19 6.27 -10.98
CA GLY A 170 3.90 6.14 -9.56
C GLY A 170 5.07 6.68 -8.76
N ASP A 171 5.81 7.62 -9.32
CA ASP A 171 6.94 8.25 -8.67
C ASP A 171 6.49 8.82 -7.33
N GLY A 172 7.03 8.27 -6.26
CA GLY A 172 6.63 8.58 -4.90
C GLY A 172 5.56 7.65 -4.30
N LEU A 173 4.79 6.89 -5.10
CA LEU A 173 3.81 5.95 -4.54
C LEU A 173 4.50 4.78 -3.84
N ASN A 174 4.06 4.54 -2.60
CA ASN A 174 4.52 3.42 -1.78
C ASN A 174 3.34 2.83 -0.97
N GLN A 175 3.63 1.91 -0.08
CA GLN A 175 2.60 1.24 0.71
C GLN A 175 1.98 2.14 1.80
N PHE A 176 2.70 3.20 2.20
CA PHE A 176 2.27 4.14 3.25
C PHE A 176 1.40 5.26 2.66
N THR A 177 1.49 5.53 1.36
CA THR A 177 0.64 6.51 0.66
C THR A 177 -0.83 6.10 0.77
N HIS A 178 -1.72 7.06 1.04
CA HIS A 178 -3.15 6.80 1.29
C HIS A 178 -3.82 5.96 0.20
N GLU A 179 -3.62 6.28 -1.07
CA GLU A 179 -4.12 5.54 -2.24
C GLU A 179 -2.99 4.82 -2.99
N GLY A 180 -1.91 4.54 -2.27
CA GLY A 180 -0.69 3.96 -2.82
C GLY A 180 -0.76 2.46 -3.08
N MET A 181 0.40 1.83 -3.07
CA MET A 181 0.53 0.41 -3.37
C MET A 181 -0.22 -0.48 -2.38
N THR A 182 -0.65 -1.65 -2.82
CA THR A 182 -1.19 -2.67 -1.92
C THR A 182 -0.16 -3.01 -0.85
N VAL A 183 -0.62 -3.08 0.39
CA VAL A 183 0.22 -3.30 1.57
C VAL A 183 0.74 -4.73 1.59
N THR A 184 2.05 -4.92 1.87
CA THR A 184 2.65 -6.24 2.08
C THR A 184 2.44 -6.71 3.52
N GLY A 185 2.51 -8.02 3.71
CA GLY A 185 2.33 -8.67 5.02
C GLY A 185 1.19 -9.69 5.02
N LEU A 186 0.95 -10.25 6.20
CA LEU A 186 -0.19 -11.12 6.47
C LEU A 186 -1.35 -10.31 7.02
N THR A 187 -2.52 -10.47 6.45
CA THR A 187 -3.73 -9.73 6.83
C THR A 187 -4.91 -10.67 6.98
N GLU A 188 -5.71 -10.50 8.04
CA GLU A 188 -7.04 -11.12 8.14
C GLU A 188 -7.96 -10.56 7.06
N ILE A 189 -8.69 -11.43 6.39
CA ILE A 189 -9.66 -11.08 5.36
C ILE A 189 -11.01 -11.71 5.62
N ASP A 190 -12.05 -11.08 5.06
CA ASP A 190 -13.39 -11.64 5.12
C ASP A 190 -14.16 -11.43 3.81
N LEU A 191 -15.08 -12.34 3.52
CA LEU A 191 -15.94 -12.25 2.34
C LEU A 191 -17.15 -11.38 2.67
N ASN A 192 -17.27 -10.26 1.97
CA ASN A 192 -18.35 -9.29 2.15
C ASN A 192 -19.30 -9.25 0.96
N THR A 193 -20.52 -8.78 1.18
CA THR A 193 -21.45 -8.47 0.10
C THR A 193 -20.81 -7.52 -0.91
N LYS A 194 -21.32 -7.51 -2.13
CA LYS A 194 -20.85 -6.61 -3.17
C LYS A 194 -20.94 -5.14 -2.72
N GLU A 195 -19.99 -4.34 -3.17
CA GLU A 195 -20.02 -2.90 -2.96
C GLU A 195 -21.14 -2.22 -3.80
N GLY A 196 -21.58 -1.04 -3.35
CA GLY A 196 -22.69 -0.33 -3.97
C GLY A 196 -22.42 0.12 -5.42
N ASN A 197 -21.16 0.45 -5.75
CA ASN A 197 -20.77 0.89 -7.09
C ASN A 197 -20.15 -0.26 -7.89
N SER A 198 -20.98 -0.96 -8.68
CA SER A 198 -20.51 -2.09 -9.49
C SER A 198 -19.58 -1.67 -10.65
N THR A 199 -19.59 -0.42 -11.08
CA THR A 199 -18.63 0.09 -12.07
C THR A 199 -17.20 0.05 -11.52
N LEU A 200 -17.02 0.40 -10.26
CA LEU A 200 -15.73 0.39 -9.60
C LEU A 200 -15.37 -0.98 -9.01
N TYR A 201 -16.34 -1.66 -8.38
CA TYR A 201 -16.06 -2.85 -7.56
C TYR A 201 -16.60 -4.15 -8.14
N GLY A 202 -17.27 -4.10 -9.28
CA GLY A 202 -17.89 -5.27 -9.90
C GLY A 202 -19.20 -5.71 -9.25
N PRO A 203 -19.86 -6.75 -9.84
CA PRO A 203 -21.19 -7.19 -9.41
C PRO A 203 -21.18 -8.30 -8.35
N TYR A 204 -20.01 -8.74 -7.87
CA TYR A 204 -19.85 -9.90 -7.00
C TYR A 204 -19.47 -9.50 -5.57
N PRO A 205 -19.67 -10.40 -4.58
CA PRO A 205 -19.06 -10.27 -3.27
C PRO A 205 -17.56 -10.03 -3.36
N VAL A 206 -17.03 -9.22 -2.45
CA VAL A 206 -15.63 -8.79 -2.42
C VAL A 206 -14.91 -9.39 -1.22
N THR A 207 -13.60 -9.56 -1.31
CA THR A 207 -12.78 -9.95 -0.16
C THR A 207 -12.17 -8.70 0.45
N ARG A 208 -12.51 -8.40 1.71
CA ARG A 208 -12.05 -7.20 2.43
C ARG A 208 -10.87 -7.52 3.33
N PHE A 209 -9.85 -6.68 3.31
CA PHE A 209 -8.76 -6.67 4.30
C PHE A 209 -9.29 -6.08 5.60
N VAL A 210 -9.09 -6.79 6.72
CA VAL A 210 -9.71 -6.45 8.01
C VAL A 210 -8.68 -5.98 9.02
N LYS A 211 -7.65 -6.78 9.24
CA LYS A 211 -6.62 -6.49 10.25
C LYS A 211 -5.27 -7.08 9.83
N GLY A 212 -4.24 -6.27 9.85
CA GLY A 212 -2.88 -6.72 9.63
C GLY A 212 -2.31 -7.52 10.80
N LEU A 213 -1.56 -8.56 10.49
CA LEU A 213 -0.98 -9.49 11.47
C LEU A 213 0.55 -9.50 11.44
N LYS A 214 1.16 -9.32 10.27
CA LYS A 214 2.62 -9.31 10.06
C LYS A 214 3.01 -8.35 8.95
N GLY A 215 4.28 -7.95 8.92
CA GLY A 215 4.83 -7.05 7.92
C GLY A 215 4.24 -5.63 8.01
N ASN A 216 4.28 -4.88 6.91
CA ASN A 216 3.71 -3.53 6.83
C ASN A 216 2.22 -3.52 7.17
N ALA A 217 1.50 -4.60 6.83
CA ALA A 217 0.08 -4.71 7.14
C ALA A 217 -0.21 -4.59 8.63
N ALA A 218 0.64 -5.13 9.51
CA ALA A 218 0.43 -5.10 10.96
C ALA A 218 0.34 -3.67 11.52
N PHE A 219 1.09 -2.75 10.92
CA PHE A 219 1.04 -1.33 11.28
C PHE A 219 -0.05 -0.57 10.49
N LEU A 220 -0.17 -0.84 9.18
CA LEU A 220 -1.00 -0.03 8.29
C LEU A 220 -2.49 -0.37 8.34
N VAL A 221 -2.87 -1.65 8.49
CA VAL A 221 -4.26 -2.12 8.32
C VAL A 221 -4.91 -2.42 9.66
N PRO A 222 -6.05 -1.80 10.01
CA PRO A 222 -6.82 -0.83 9.24
C PRO A 222 -6.55 0.63 9.59
N ASN A 223 -5.59 0.92 10.44
CA ASN A 223 -5.46 2.21 11.12
C ASN A 223 -5.14 3.36 10.14
N ILE A 224 -4.16 3.16 9.26
CA ILE A 224 -3.72 4.13 8.26
C ILE A 224 -4.28 3.78 6.89
N ARG A 225 -4.26 2.49 6.54
CA ARG A 225 -4.75 1.97 5.26
C ARG A 225 -5.97 1.09 5.50
N ASN A 226 -7.14 1.57 5.14
CA ASN A 226 -8.41 0.85 5.23
C ASN A 226 -9.09 0.76 3.86
N GLY A 227 -10.18 0.00 3.78
CA GLY A 227 -10.93 -0.13 2.53
C GLY A 227 -10.26 -0.97 1.45
N ILE A 228 -9.15 -1.64 1.73
CA ILE A 228 -8.46 -2.51 0.76
C ILE A 228 -9.31 -3.76 0.50
N LEU A 229 -9.52 -4.05 -0.79
CA LEU A 229 -10.36 -5.17 -1.25
C LEU A 229 -9.62 -5.99 -2.31
N ILE A 230 -10.02 -7.26 -2.47
CA ILE A 230 -9.81 -8.01 -3.70
C ILE A 230 -11.13 -7.94 -4.47
N HIS A 231 -11.13 -7.31 -5.64
CA HIS A 231 -12.32 -7.05 -6.43
C HIS A 231 -12.03 -6.93 -7.93
N THR A 232 -13.06 -6.70 -8.70
CA THR A 232 -13.01 -6.33 -10.11
C THR A 232 -13.76 -5.02 -10.32
N GLY A 233 -13.93 -4.59 -11.57
CA GLY A 233 -14.78 -3.46 -11.95
C GLY A 233 -15.37 -3.66 -13.33
N MET A 234 -16.22 -2.74 -13.76
CA MET A 234 -16.71 -2.59 -15.14
C MET A 234 -15.95 -1.46 -15.81
N TRP A 235 -14.63 -1.49 -15.71
CA TRP A 235 -13.75 -0.38 -16.07
C TRP A 235 -14.00 0.13 -17.49
N PRO A 236 -14.28 1.43 -17.69
CA PRO A 236 -14.51 2.00 -19.01
C PRO A 236 -13.32 1.73 -19.94
N ASN A 237 -13.62 1.36 -21.18
CA ASN A 237 -12.62 1.06 -22.22
C ASN A 237 -11.68 -0.13 -21.95
N TRP A 238 -11.89 -0.86 -20.85
CA TRP A 238 -11.17 -2.10 -20.62
C TRP A 238 -11.81 -3.24 -21.39
N VAL A 239 -10.99 -4.10 -22.01
CA VAL A 239 -11.41 -5.31 -22.71
C VAL A 239 -10.66 -6.52 -22.16
N PRO A 240 -11.25 -7.73 -22.20
CA PRO A 240 -10.57 -8.95 -21.80
C PRO A 240 -9.23 -9.11 -22.51
N GLY A 241 -8.17 -9.39 -21.75
CA GLY A 241 -6.81 -9.48 -22.26
C GLY A 241 -6.00 -8.19 -22.19
N SER A 242 -6.65 -7.05 -21.89
CA SER A 242 -5.92 -5.83 -21.52
C SER A 242 -5.43 -5.91 -20.09
N GLN A 243 -4.36 -5.21 -19.78
CA GLN A 243 -3.87 -5.07 -18.41
C GLN A 243 -4.96 -4.46 -17.51
N MET A 244 -5.09 -4.96 -16.28
CA MET A 244 -6.05 -4.42 -15.31
C MET A 244 -5.67 -3.00 -14.89
N PRO A 245 -6.65 -2.12 -14.56
CA PRO A 245 -6.35 -0.77 -14.09
C PRO A 245 -5.61 -0.78 -12.75
N ASN A 246 -4.96 0.35 -12.45
CA ASN A 246 -4.46 0.65 -11.13
C ASN A 246 -5.63 0.79 -10.14
N SER A 247 -5.34 0.76 -8.84
CA SER A 247 -6.33 0.88 -7.77
C SER A 247 -5.89 1.88 -6.72
N ALA A 248 -6.74 2.21 -5.78
CA ALA A 248 -6.37 2.94 -4.56
C ALA A 248 -5.77 2.00 -3.48
N GLY A 249 -4.95 1.05 -3.89
CA GLY A 249 -4.34 0.03 -3.01
C GLY A 249 -5.10 -1.29 -2.94
N CYS A 250 -6.25 -1.41 -3.60
CA CYS A 250 -6.94 -2.68 -3.75
C CYS A 250 -6.18 -3.64 -4.68
N VAL A 251 -6.51 -4.92 -4.57
CA VAL A 251 -6.04 -5.94 -5.51
C VAL A 251 -7.12 -6.17 -6.56
N HIS A 252 -6.79 -5.85 -7.81
CA HIS A 252 -7.68 -6.15 -8.92
C HIS A 252 -7.48 -7.57 -9.46
N THR A 253 -8.57 -8.21 -9.85
CA THR A 253 -8.59 -9.43 -10.67
C THR A 253 -9.78 -9.43 -11.60
N TYR A 254 -9.78 -10.32 -12.62
CA TYR A 254 -10.85 -10.37 -13.61
C TYR A 254 -12.19 -10.80 -13.01
N PRO A 255 -13.32 -10.36 -13.59
CA PRO A 255 -14.67 -10.67 -13.09
C PRO A 255 -14.92 -12.16 -12.85
N SER A 256 -14.45 -13.01 -13.77
CA SER A 256 -14.57 -14.47 -13.65
C SER A 256 -13.86 -15.03 -12.41
N TYR A 257 -12.73 -14.44 -12.04
CA TYR A 257 -11.96 -14.89 -10.87
C TYR A 257 -12.53 -14.34 -9.55
N VAL A 258 -13.06 -13.11 -9.50
CA VAL A 258 -13.79 -12.64 -8.31
C VAL A 258 -14.99 -13.55 -8.04
N LYS A 259 -15.75 -13.91 -9.10
CA LYS A 259 -16.84 -14.89 -9.00
C LYS A 259 -16.34 -16.24 -8.49
N LYS A 260 -15.22 -16.73 -9.01
CA LYS A 260 -14.62 -18.00 -8.60
C LYS A 260 -14.14 -17.97 -7.14
N ILE A 261 -13.47 -16.88 -6.70
CA ILE A 261 -13.07 -16.67 -5.29
C ILE A 261 -14.29 -16.78 -4.39
N TRP A 262 -15.35 -16.03 -4.68
CA TRP A 262 -16.59 -16.07 -3.94
C TRP A 262 -17.20 -17.48 -3.86
N GLN A 263 -17.39 -18.15 -5.02
CA GLN A 263 -18.01 -19.47 -5.07
C GLN A 263 -17.18 -20.53 -4.34
N THR A 264 -15.85 -20.50 -4.51
CA THR A 264 -14.95 -21.43 -3.81
C THR A 264 -14.97 -21.17 -2.30
N ALA A 265 -14.90 -19.92 -1.85
CA ALA A 265 -14.97 -19.60 -0.43
C ALA A 265 -16.28 -20.13 0.20
N ILE A 266 -17.43 -19.93 -0.46
CA ILE A 266 -18.70 -20.49 0.02
C ILE A 266 -18.66 -22.02 0.10
N SER A 267 -18.07 -22.70 -0.88
CA SER A 267 -17.97 -24.17 -0.85
C SER A 267 -17.11 -24.69 0.32
N LEU A 268 -16.22 -23.85 0.86
CA LEU A 268 -15.42 -24.12 2.05
C LEU A 268 -16.13 -23.71 3.36
N GLY A 269 -17.40 -23.28 3.30
CA GLY A 269 -18.18 -22.89 4.48
C GLY A 269 -18.01 -21.42 4.90
N VAL A 270 -17.37 -20.59 4.06
CA VAL A 270 -17.23 -19.14 4.33
C VAL A 270 -18.58 -18.45 4.16
N ALA A 271 -19.02 -17.72 5.17
CA ALA A 271 -20.23 -16.91 5.10
C ALA A 271 -19.96 -15.57 4.42
N VAL A 272 -20.88 -15.13 3.55
CA VAL A 272 -20.86 -13.75 3.04
C VAL A 272 -21.39 -12.81 4.13
N ARG A 273 -20.55 -11.93 4.62
CA ARG A 273 -20.90 -10.95 5.66
C ARG A 273 -21.51 -9.70 5.04
N ASN A 274 -22.40 -9.03 5.76
CA ASN A 274 -22.89 -7.73 5.30
C ASN A 274 -21.73 -6.75 5.16
N ASN A 275 -21.69 -6.06 4.02
CA ASN A 275 -20.75 -4.96 3.84
C ASN A 275 -21.09 -3.85 4.83
N THR A 276 -20.13 -3.50 5.69
CA THR A 276 -20.28 -2.45 6.70
C THR A 276 -19.85 -1.08 6.18
N ASN A 277 -19.69 -0.91 4.89
CA ASN A 277 -19.13 0.31 4.24
C ASN A 277 -17.74 0.69 4.81
N GLY A 278 -16.93 -0.31 5.14
CA GLY A 278 -15.64 -0.08 5.77
C GLY A 278 -15.70 0.41 7.22
N LYS A 279 -16.87 0.33 7.87
CA LYS A 279 -17.03 0.74 9.27
C LYS A 279 -16.07 -0.03 10.18
N LEU A 280 -15.37 0.70 11.02
CA LEU A 280 -14.47 0.17 12.03
C LEU A 280 -15.03 0.40 13.44
N PRO A 281 -14.72 -0.46 14.42
CA PRO A 281 -14.04 -1.76 14.25
C PRO A 281 -14.88 -2.75 13.43
N TYR A 282 -14.21 -3.66 12.71
CA TYR A 282 -14.90 -4.68 11.91
C TYR A 282 -15.72 -5.61 12.83
N PRO A 283 -17.03 -5.80 12.57
CA PRO A 283 -17.93 -6.39 13.56
C PRO A 283 -17.95 -7.93 13.57
N TYR A 284 -17.24 -8.58 12.65
CA TYR A 284 -17.23 -10.04 12.55
C TYR A 284 -15.84 -10.61 12.80
N LYS A 285 -15.78 -11.88 13.23
CA LYS A 285 -14.54 -12.64 13.22
C LYS A 285 -14.16 -12.96 11.76
N PRO A 286 -12.99 -12.57 11.27
CA PRO A 286 -12.53 -12.88 9.92
C PRO A 286 -12.42 -14.38 9.67
N GLN A 287 -12.68 -14.81 8.43
CA GLN A 287 -12.75 -16.22 8.05
C GLN A 287 -11.56 -16.67 7.20
N GLY A 288 -10.74 -15.75 6.70
CA GLY A 288 -9.59 -16.05 5.88
C GLY A 288 -8.40 -15.16 6.18
N VAL A 289 -7.28 -15.45 5.53
CA VAL A 289 -6.07 -14.62 5.54
C VAL A 289 -5.57 -14.39 4.12
N VAL A 290 -4.94 -13.25 3.91
CA VAL A 290 -4.20 -12.94 2.69
C VAL A 290 -2.75 -12.67 3.05
N SER A 291 -1.84 -13.20 2.25
CA SER A 291 -0.42 -12.96 2.34
C SER A 291 0.02 -12.22 1.08
N VAL A 292 0.42 -10.96 1.23
CA VAL A 292 0.97 -10.13 0.15
C VAL A 292 2.47 -10.01 0.38
N TYR A 293 3.28 -10.46 -0.57
CA TYR A 293 4.74 -10.49 -0.40
C TYR A 293 5.46 -10.13 -1.70
N THR A 294 6.61 -9.47 -1.57
CA THR A 294 7.41 -9.02 -2.70
C THR A 294 8.20 -10.16 -3.32
N VAL A 295 8.22 -10.23 -4.65
CA VAL A 295 9.05 -11.14 -5.44
C VAL A 295 9.91 -10.35 -6.42
N ASN A 296 11.16 -10.78 -6.57
CA ASN A 296 12.11 -10.14 -7.50
C ASN A 296 12.01 -10.73 -8.91
N GLU A 297 11.64 -11.99 -9.02
CA GLU A 297 11.48 -12.70 -10.27
C GLU A 297 10.12 -13.39 -10.30
N LEU A 298 9.45 -13.30 -11.43
CA LEU A 298 8.24 -14.08 -11.66
C LEU A 298 8.70 -15.49 -12.04
N GLY A 299 8.75 -16.39 -11.06
CA GLY A 299 8.86 -17.82 -11.33
C GLY A 299 7.59 -18.29 -12.05
N TYR A 300 7.65 -18.47 -13.36
CA TYR A 300 6.61 -19.13 -14.15
C TYR A 300 6.78 -20.64 -14.11
#